data_6338aedd440e5af551c9fe8ec2042f60
#
_entry.id   6338aedd440e5af551c9fe8ec2042f60
#
_cell.length_a   1.000
_cell.length_b   1.000
_cell.length_c   1.000
_cell.angle_alpha   90.00
_cell.angle_beta   90.00
_cell.angle_gamma   90.00
#
_symmetry.space_group_name_H-M   'P 1'
#
loop_
_entity.id
_entity.type
_entity.pdbx_description
1 polymer ?
#
loop_
_entity_poly.entity_id
_entity_poly.type
_entity_poly.pdbx_seq_one_letter_code
_entity_poly.pdbx_strand_id
1 'polypeptide(L)'
;KINRIYLNWFININKRSSTNWKENHSKGGGIIFNYACHAIYYLEFLFGKIVSIQTNVVLSKKSKIKTLEGIVFFNNGMSAQLSVKAGQIKGKFNPVHQLKILSDKKNYILKTNLNSLSDKFKLITFGKNPNKSNKILFKGEKNQDDFRIKPTFENSKKFATWILKGKMQEPNFFDAQRVHLIINKMMISSKKKRKIYI
;
A
#
# COMPACT_ATOMS: atom_id res chain seq x y z
N LYS A 1 20.20 11.56 1.42
CA LYS A 1 19.17 11.72 0.37
C LYS A 1 18.52 10.36 0.10
N ILE A 2 17.19 10.34 -0.16
CA ILE A 2 16.49 9.14 -0.63
C ILE A 2 16.67 9.08 -2.15
N ASN A 3 17.09 7.90 -2.65
CA ASN A 3 17.40 7.70 -4.07
C ASN A 3 16.27 6.95 -4.78
N ARG A 4 15.73 5.92 -4.14
CA ARG A 4 14.66 5.08 -4.72
C ARG A 4 13.72 4.57 -3.65
N ILE A 5 12.45 4.49 -4.01
CA ILE A 5 11.37 3.94 -3.19
C ILE A 5 10.66 2.87 -4.00
N TYR A 6 10.47 1.69 -3.41
CA TYR A 6 9.76 0.58 -4.02
C TYR A 6 8.69 0.08 -3.06
N LEU A 7 7.47 0.01 -3.55
CA LEU A 7 6.38 -0.64 -2.85
C LEU A 7 5.94 -1.88 -3.62
N ASN A 8 6.02 -3.03 -2.98
CA ASN A 8 5.51 -4.28 -3.49
C ASN A 8 4.46 -4.83 -2.52
N TRP A 9 3.24 -5.00 -3.00
CA TRP A 9 2.19 -5.62 -2.23
C TRP A 9 1.57 -6.76 -3.04
N PHE A 10 1.82 -7.96 -2.61
CA PHE A 10 1.26 -9.14 -3.21
C PHE A 10 0.23 -9.79 -2.27
N ILE A 11 -0.97 -9.97 -2.76
CA ILE A 11 -2.11 -10.48 -2.00
C ILE A 11 -2.58 -11.79 -2.62
N ASN A 12 -2.59 -12.85 -1.81
CA ASN A 12 -3.22 -14.10 -2.21
C ASN A 12 -4.71 -14.03 -1.90
N ILE A 13 -5.53 -14.07 -2.96
CA ILE A 13 -7.00 -14.09 -2.83
C ILE A 13 -7.43 -15.56 -2.94
N ASN A 14 -7.77 -16.17 -1.81
CA ASN A 14 -8.47 -17.44 -1.83
C ASN A 14 -9.85 -17.26 -2.47
N LYS A 15 -10.32 -18.27 -3.22
CA LYS A 15 -11.67 -18.26 -3.81
C LYS A 15 -12.70 -17.93 -2.73
N ARG A 16 -13.12 -16.68 -2.67
CA ARG A 16 -14.31 -16.25 -1.94
C ARG A 16 -15.47 -16.23 -2.91
N SER A 17 -16.66 -16.42 -2.40
CA SER A 17 -17.91 -16.40 -3.16
C SER A 17 -17.90 -15.26 -4.19
N SER A 18 -18.25 -15.57 -5.44
CA SER A 18 -18.31 -14.63 -6.58
C SER A 18 -19.30 -13.46 -6.38
N THR A 19 -20.11 -13.50 -5.35
CA THR A 19 -21.11 -12.49 -5.00
C THR A 19 -20.58 -11.36 -4.13
N ASN A 20 -19.34 -11.46 -3.63
CA ASN A 20 -18.80 -10.45 -2.73
C ASN A 20 -18.45 -9.16 -3.53
N TRP A 21 -19.14 -8.05 -3.23
CA TRP A 21 -18.87 -6.73 -3.82
C TRP A 21 -17.41 -6.31 -3.70
N LYS A 22 -16.69 -6.75 -2.64
CA LYS A 22 -15.26 -6.48 -2.42
C LYS A 22 -14.36 -7.00 -3.56
N GLU A 23 -14.82 -7.94 -4.36
CA GLU A 23 -14.10 -8.44 -5.53
C GLU A 23 -14.51 -7.74 -6.81
N ASN A 24 -15.61 -7.00 -6.79
CA ASN A 24 -16.18 -6.35 -7.96
C ASN A 24 -15.69 -4.90 -8.08
N HIS A 25 -14.84 -4.67 -9.07
CA HIS A 25 -14.28 -3.34 -9.33
C HIS A 25 -15.35 -2.30 -9.67
N SER A 26 -16.39 -2.65 -10.42
CA SER A 26 -17.48 -1.73 -10.78
C SER A 26 -18.35 -1.32 -9.58
N LYS A 27 -18.28 -2.06 -8.48
CA LYS A 27 -18.98 -1.77 -7.23
C LYS A 27 -18.06 -1.13 -6.16
N GLY A 28 -16.93 -0.55 -6.57
CA GLY A 28 -15.96 0.05 -5.64
C GLY A 28 -15.08 -0.96 -4.90
N GLY A 29 -15.07 -2.23 -5.32
CA GLY A 29 -14.21 -3.28 -4.78
C GLY A 29 -12.95 -3.52 -5.63
N GLY A 30 -12.38 -4.70 -5.46
CA GLY A 30 -11.19 -5.15 -6.19
C GLY A 30 -9.88 -4.64 -5.60
N ILE A 31 -8.79 -4.97 -6.27
CA ILE A 31 -7.43 -4.72 -5.80
C ILE A 31 -7.14 -3.23 -5.55
N ILE A 32 -7.70 -2.35 -6.36
CA ILE A 32 -7.39 -0.93 -6.30
C ILE A 32 -8.03 -0.30 -5.08
N PHE A 33 -9.33 -0.48 -4.91
CA PHE A 33 -10.07 0.15 -3.81
C PHE A 33 -9.86 -0.53 -2.46
N ASN A 34 -9.57 -1.84 -2.44
CA ASN A 34 -9.36 -2.54 -1.17
C ASN A 34 -7.92 -2.56 -0.68
N TYR A 35 -6.95 -2.34 -1.57
CA TYR A 35 -5.53 -2.48 -1.20
C TYR A 35 -4.69 -1.28 -1.64
N ALA A 36 -4.74 -0.87 -2.91
CA ALA A 36 -3.92 0.24 -3.38
C ALA A 36 -4.27 1.56 -2.70
N CYS A 37 -5.51 1.75 -2.23
CA CYS A 37 -5.91 2.93 -1.45
C CYS A 37 -5.03 3.11 -0.20
N HIS A 38 -4.77 2.04 0.53
CA HIS A 38 -3.88 2.10 1.70
C HIS A 38 -2.45 2.45 1.30
N ALA A 39 -1.97 1.85 0.20
CA ALA A 39 -0.62 2.12 -0.29
C ALA A 39 -0.44 3.60 -0.68
N ILE A 40 -1.41 4.17 -1.40
CA ILE A 40 -1.39 5.59 -1.79
C ILE A 40 -1.41 6.49 -0.56
N TYR A 41 -2.28 6.22 0.41
CA TYR A 41 -2.37 7.01 1.63
C TYR A 41 -1.03 7.08 2.36
N TYR A 42 -0.41 5.94 2.68
CA TYR A 42 0.83 5.97 3.44
C TYR A 42 2.05 6.42 2.61
N LEU A 43 2.04 6.28 1.29
CA LEU A 43 3.08 6.88 0.45
C LEU A 43 3.02 8.42 0.51
N GLU A 44 1.84 9.03 0.43
CA GLU A 44 1.69 10.48 0.63
C GLU A 44 2.09 10.89 2.04
N PHE A 45 1.67 10.14 3.05
CA PHE A 45 1.99 10.40 4.45
C PHE A 45 3.51 10.39 4.72
N LEU A 46 4.24 9.45 4.11
CA LEU A 46 5.69 9.30 4.35
C LEU A 46 6.57 10.18 3.46
N PHE A 47 6.15 10.47 2.23
CA PHE A 47 7.03 11.05 1.22
C PHE A 47 6.52 12.37 0.63
N GLY A 48 5.36 12.85 1.04
CA GLY A 48 4.75 14.08 0.53
C GLY A 48 3.70 13.85 -0.53
N LYS A 49 3.07 14.92 -0.98
CA LYS A 49 1.93 14.85 -1.89
C LYS A 49 2.32 14.34 -3.28
N ILE A 50 1.56 13.39 -3.80
CA ILE A 50 1.70 12.87 -5.16
C ILE A 50 1.16 13.93 -6.12
N VAL A 51 1.96 14.34 -7.08
CA VAL A 51 1.61 15.37 -8.08
C VAL A 51 1.40 14.82 -9.49
N SER A 52 1.95 13.66 -9.78
CA SER A 52 1.71 12.96 -11.05
C SER A 52 1.97 11.47 -10.93
N ILE A 53 1.41 10.72 -11.87
CA ILE A 53 1.46 9.27 -11.90
C ILE A 53 1.55 8.74 -13.32
N GLN A 54 2.20 7.59 -13.48
CA GLN A 54 2.18 6.80 -14.70
C GLN A 54 1.98 5.34 -14.32
N THR A 55 0.84 4.76 -14.71
CA THR A 55 0.43 3.44 -14.23
C THR A 55 -0.10 2.54 -15.34
N ASN A 56 -0.01 1.24 -15.10
CA ASN A 56 -0.65 0.19 -15.87
C ASN A 56 -1.52 -0.66 -14.94
N VAL A 57 -2.77 -0.86 -15.30
CA VAL A 57 -3.75 -1.61 -14.51
C VAL A 57 -4.32 -2.75 -15.35
N VAL A 58 -4.22 -3.96 -14.84
CA VAL A 58 -4.79 -5.16 -15.46
C VAL A 58 -5.87 -5.73 -14.55
N LEU A 59 -7.13 -5.62 -14.99
CA LEU A 59 -8.32 -6.06 -14.24
C LEU A 59 -9.14 -7.11 -15.01
N SER A 60 -8.56 -7.73 -16.04
CA SER A 60 -9.26 -8.71 -16.88
C SER A 60 -9.87 -9.84 -16.05
N LYS A 61 -11.13 -10.19 -16.34
CA LYS A 61 -11.80 -11.37 -15.77
C LYS A 61 -11.07 -12.67 -16.12
N LYS A 62 -10.39 -12.72 -17.26
CA LYS A 62 -9.61 -13.87 -17.73
C LYS A 62 -8.27 -14.00 -17.00
N SER A 63 -7.74 -12.93 -16.42
CA SER A 63 -6.49 -12.94 -15.66
C SER A 63 -6.74 -13.48 -14.25
N LYS A 64 -6.01 -14.51 -13.88
CA LYS A 64 -5.97 -15.01 -12.50
C LYS A 64 -5.32 -14.03 -11.52
N ILE A 65 -4.49 -13.14 -12.04
CA ILE A 65 -3.79 -12.10 -11.29
C ILE A 65 -4.22 -10.75 -11.82
N LYS A 66 -4.69 -9.90 -10.91
CA LYS A 66 -4.98 -8.50 -11.16
C LYS A 66 -3.79 -7.68 -10.69
N THR A 67 -3.38 -6.69 -11.49
CA THR A 67 -2.19 -5.90 -11.18
C THR A 67 -2.46 -4.41 -11.29
N LEU A 68 -1.80 -3.63 -10.43
CA LEU A 68 -1.56 -2.21 -10.56
C LEU A 68 -0.07 -1.99 -10.44
N GLU A 69 0.56 -1.53 -11.49
CA GLU A 69 1.99 -1.22 -11.53
C GLU A 69 2.20 0.19 -12.06
N GLY A 70 3.24 0.87 -11.58
CA GLY A 70 3.58 2.18 -12.08
C GLY A 70 4.54 2.97 -11.22
N ILE A 71 4.64 4.25 -11.56
CA ILE A 71 5.47 5.22 -10.86
C ILE A 71 4.57 6.36 -10.38
N VAL A 72 4.76 6.75 -9.12
CA VAL A 72 4.19 7.95 -8.54
C VAL A 72 5.30 8.97 -8.30
N PHE A 73 5.02 10.25 -8.57
CA PHE A 73 5.96 11.35 -8.41
C PHE A 73 5.43 12.31 -7.34
N PHE A 74 6.30 12.70 -6.42
CA PHE A 74 5.97 13.55 -5.30
C PHE A 74 6.34 15.01 -5.57
N ASN A 75 5.71 15.93 -4.85
CA ASN A 75 5.94 17.38 -4.96
C ASN A 75 7.36 17.82 -4.61
N ASN A 76 8.12 16.99 -3.90
CA ASN A 76 9.51 17.24 -3.51
C ASN A 76 10.54 16.63 -4.47
N GLY A 77 10.13 16.20 -5.66
CA GLY A 77 10.98 15.63 -6.69
C GLY A 77 11.32 14.14 -6.52
N MET A 78 10.89 13.50 -5.43
CA MET A 78 11.05 12.06 -5.27
C MET A 78 10.04 11.28 -6.14
N SER A 79 10.33 10.00 -6.35
CA SER A 79 9.41 9.08 -7.00
C SER A 79 9.42 7.71 -6.33
N ALA A 80 8.32 6.98 -6.45
CA ALA A 80 8.21 5.61 -5.98
C ALA A 80 7.67 4.68 -7.07
N GLN A 81 8.28 3.51 -7.20
CA GLN A 81 7.70 2.41 -7.95
C GLN A 81 6.66 1.69 -7.10
N LEU A 82 5.50 1.47 -7.68
CA LEU A 82 4.37 0.80 -7.05
C LEU A 82 4.04 -0.47 -7.82
N SER A 83 3.95 -1.60 -7.12
CA SER A 83 3.45 -2.86 -7.65
C SER A 83 2.50 -3.49 -6.65
N VAL A 84 1.22 -3.49 -6.97
CA VAL A 84 0.17 -4.16 -6.19
C VAL A 84 -0.42 -5.26 -7.04
N LYS A 85 -0.34 -6.50 -6.56
CA LYS A 85 -0.82 -7.69 -7.26
C LYS A 85 -1.77 -8.47 -6.35
N ALA A 86 -2.86 -8.93 -6.91
CA ALA A 86 -3.79 -9.80 -6.20
C ALA A 86 -4.26 -10.93 -7.10
N GLY A 87 -4.24 -12.15 -6.60
CA GLY A 87 -4.64 -13.31 -7.38
C GLY A 87 -4.55 -14.61 -6.60
N GLN A 88 -5.02 -15.68 -7.25
CA GLN A 88 -4.83 -17.03 -6.75
C GLN A 88 -3.50 -17.56 -7.30
N ILE A 89 -2.60 -17.92 -6.40
CA ILE A 89 -1.32 -18.52 -6.79
C ILE A 89 -1.24 -19.91 -6.21
N LYS A 90 -1.09 -20.85 -7.11
CA LYS A 90 -0.71 -22.22 -6.76
C LYS A 90 0.80 -22.27 -6.59
N GLY A 91 1.31 -22.72 -5.43
CA GLY A 91 2.73 -22.94 -5.20
C GLY A 91 3.32 -22.11 -4.05
N LYS A 92 4.66 -22.06 -3.99
CA LYS A 92 5.44 -21.45 -2.89
C LYS A 92 5.42 -19.91 -2.82
N PHE A 93 4.43 -19.24 -3.40
CA PHE A 93 4.40 -17.79 -3.40
C PHE A 93 3.77 -17.28 -2.11
N ASN A 94 4.56 -16.67 -1.26
CA ASN A 94 4.08 -16.07 -0.02
C ASN A 94 3.53 -14.66 -0.29
N PRO A 95 2.31 -14.34 0.19
CA PRO A 95 1.81 -12.98 0.17
C PRO A 95 2.78 -12.08 0.95
N VAL A 96 3.07 -10.91 0.40
CA VAL A 96 4.04 -9.99 1.00
C VAL A 96 3.55 -8.55 0.86
N HIS A 97 3.80 -7.77 1.89
CA HIS A 97 3.76 -6.33 1.82
C HIS A 97 5.16 -5.80 2.17
N GLN A 98 5.75 -5.05 1.27
CA GLN A 98 7.12 -4.56 1.42
C GLN A 98 7.25 -3.14 0.88
N LEU A 99 7.74 -2.24 1.74
CA LEU A 99 8.23 -0.92 1.34
C LEU A 99 9.75 -0.90 1.52
N LYS A 100 10.47 -0.69 0.42
CA LYS A 100 11.93 -0.60 0.39
C LYS A 100 12.35 0.82 0.05
N ILE A 101 13.22 1.40 0.87
CA ILE A 101 13.76 2.75 0.70
C ILE A 101 15.27 2.64 0.58
N LEU A 102 15.80 3.10 -0.54
CA LEU A 102 17.23 3.20 -0.79
C LEU A 102 17.69 4.65 -0.61
N SER A 103 18.74 4.85 0.16
CA SER A 103 19.31 6.16 0.40
C SER A 103 20.85 6.16 0.40
N ASP A 104 21.45 7.33 0.41
CA ASP A 104 22.90 7.49 0.40
C ASP A 104 23.56 6.91 1.66
N LYS A 105 22.89 7.03 2.79
CA LYS A 105 23.45 6.61 4.10
C LYS A 105 23.06 5.19 4.48
N LYS A 106 21.77 4.89 4.49
CA LYS A 106 21.23 3.59 4.95
C LYS A 106 20.01 3.22 4.13
N ASN A 107 19.83 1.93 3.90
CA ASN A 107 18.64 1.41 3.25
C ASN A 107 17.68 0.85 4.30
N TYR A 108 16.39 0.89 4.00
CA TYR A 108 15.34 0.44 4.91
C TYR A 108 14.37 -0.50 4.18
N ILE A 109 13.90 -1.50 4.88
CA ILE A 109 12.78 -2.34 4.44
C ILE A 109 11.78 -2.42 5.58
N LEU A 110 10.56 -1.96 5.31
CA LEU A 110 9.39 -2.29 6.09
C LEU A 110 8.68 -3.45 5.39
N LYS A 111 8.54 -4.59 6.06
CA LYS A 111 7.92 -5.77 5.45
C LYS A 111 7.08 -6.57 6.43
N THR A 112 6.08 -7.26 5.91
CA THR A 112 5.38 -8.35 6.56
C THR A 112 5.06 -9.45 5.56
N ASN A 113 5.05 -10.68 6.04
CA ASN A 113 4.49 -11.81 5.31
C ASN A 113 2.99 -11.86 5.66
N LEU A 114 2.12 -11.90 4.67
CA LEU A 114 0.68 -11.87 4.88
C LEU A 114 0.06 -13.27 4.95
N ASN A 115 0.79 -14.23 5.52
CA ASN A 115 0.34 -15.61 5.66
C ASN A 115 -0.70 -15.78 6.77
N SER A 116 -0.63 -14.91 7.78
CA SER A 116 -1.51 -14.89 8.94
C SER A 116 -1.85 -13.47 9.34
N LEU A 117 -3.03 -13.27 9.93
CA LEU A 117 -3.42 -11.98 10.53
C LEU A 117 -2.60 -11.63 11.78
N SER A 118 -1.85 -12.60 12.32
CA SER A 118 -0.88 -12.38 13.39
C SER A 118 0.51 -11.96 12.90
N ASP A 119 0.75 -12.01 11.57
CA ASP A 119 2.03 -11.61 11.00
C ASP A 119 2.22 -10.09 11.10
N LYS A 120 3.37 -9.70 11.58
CA LYS A 120 3.66 -8.32 11.94
C LYS A 120 4.69 -7.70 11.05
N PHE A 121 4.60 -6.37 10.96
CA PHE A 121 5.61 -5.59 10.26
C PHE A 121 6.95 -5.64 11.00
N LYS A 122 8.01 -5.74 10.20
CA LYS A 122 9.39 -5.59 10.64
C LYS A 122 10.03 -4.44 9.87
N LEU A 123 10.63 -3.50 10.58
CA LEU A 123 11.50 -2.49 9.98
C LEU A 123 12.95 -2.93 10.13
N ILE A 124 13.63 -3.05 9.01
CA ILE A 124 14.99 -3.56 8.93
C ILE A 124 15.86 -2.52 8.23
N THR A 125 17.05 -2.24 8.76
CA THR A 125 18.09 -1.54 7.99
C THR A 125 19.06 -2.56 7.40
N PHE A 126 19.58 -2.23 6.23
CA PHE A 126 20.64 -2.99 5.59
C PHE A 126 21.67 -2.05 4.96
N GLY A 127 22.94 -2.45 5.04
CA GLY A 127 24.04 -1.67 4.49
C GLY A 127 24.11 -1.75 2.97
N LYS A 128 24.93 -0.89 2.36
CA LYS A 128 25.31 -1.02 0.95
C LYS A 128 26.18 -2.26 0.73
N ASN A 129 26.90 -2.68 1.75
CA ASN A 129 27.72 -3.89 1.72
C ASN A 129 26.88 -5.10 2.16
N PRO A 130 26.70 -6.12 1.30
CA PRO A 130 25.92 -7.32 1.61
C PRO A 130 26.46 -8.11 2.82
N ASN A 131 27.73 -7.92 3.18
CA ASN A 131 28.38 -8.60 4.32
C ASN A 131 28.14 -7.92 5.68
N LYS A 132 27.48 -6.75 5.70
CA LYS A 132 27.08 -6.11 6.98
C LYS A 132 25.71 -6.62 7.41
N SER A 133 25.64 -7.15 8.63
CA SER A 133 24.42 -7.71 9.22
C SER A 133 23.24 -6.75 9.14
N ASN A 134 22.10 -7.26 8.70
CA ASN A 134 20.83 -6.57 8.75
C ASN A 134 20.43 -6.29 10.21
N LYS A 135 20.13 -5.04 10.54
CA LYS A 135 19.66 -4.68 11.88
C LYS A 135 18.16 -4.51 11.89
N ILE A 136 17.45 -5.27 12.71
CA ILE A 136 16.03 -5.06 12.97
C ILE A 136 15.90 -3.84 13.87
N LEU A 137 15.24 -2.76 13.38
CA LEU A 137 14.95 -1.56 14.16
C LEU A 137 13.64 -1.68 14.91
N PHE A 138 12.67 -2.36 14.33
CA PHE A 138 11.35 -2.55 14.90
C PHE A 138 10.79 -3.90 14.49
N LYS A 139 10.17 -4.57 15.43
CA LYS A 139 9.39 -5.78 15.21
C LYS A 139 8.10 -5.61 16.00
N GLY A 140 6.96 -5.64 15.30
CA GLY A 140 5.67 -5.57 15.95
C GLY A 140 5.54 -6.67 17.03
N GLU A 141 4.81 -6.37 18.09
CA GLU A 141 4.58 -7.33 19.19
C GLU A 141 3.89 -8.59 18.71
N LYS A 142 4.18 -9.71 19.32
CA LYS A 142 3.55 -10.98 19.03
C LYS A 142 2.25 -11.03 19.84
N ASN A 143 1.11 -10.65 19.26
CA ASN A 143 -0.19 -10.87 19.88
C ASN A 143 -0.79 -12.12 19.25
N GLN A 144 -1.61 -12.82 19.98
CA GLN A 144 -2.34 -13.97 19.47
C GLN A 144 -3.51 -13.54 18.56
N ASP A 145 -3.88 -12.24 18.59
CA ASP A 145 -5.04 -11.67 17.92
C ASP A 145 -4.69 -11.05 16.57
N ASP A 146 -5.73 -10.71 15.82
CA ASP A 146 -5.63 -9.96 14.58
C ASP A 146 -4.92 -8.60 14.80
N PHE A 147 -3.77 -8.40 14.15
CA PHE A 147 -2.95 -7.20 14.30
C PHE A 147 -3.68 -5.90 13.88
N ARG A 148 -4.83 -6.00 13.22
CA ARG A 148 -5.64 -4.85 12.79
C ARG A 148 -6.51 -4.29 13.89
N ILE A 149 -6.80 -5.05 14.96
CA ILE A 149 -7.70 -4.64 16.04
C ILE A 149 -7.21 -3.34 16.69
N LYS A 150 -5.98 -3.30 17.18
CA LYS A 150 -5.42 -2.12 17.85
C LYS A 150 -5.40 -0.87 16.98
N PRO A 151 -4.87 -0.88 15.73
CA PRO A 151 -4.94 0.30 14.86
C PRO A 151 -6.37 0.74 14.54
N THR A 152 -7.29 -0.20 14.35
CA THR A 152 -8.71 0.12 14.11
C THR A 152 -9.33 0.81 15.31
N PHE A 153 -9.08 0.30 16.51
CA PHE A 153 -9.53 0.91 17.76
C PHE A 153 -8.99 2.34 17.92
N GLU A 154 -7.68 2.56 17.69
CA GLU A 154 -7.09 3.89 17.79
C GLU A 154 -7.68 4.87 16.77
N ASN A 155 -7.96 4.43 15.55
CA ASN A 155 -8.63 5.25 14.55
C ASN A 155 -10.07 5.59 14.95
N SER A 156 -10.82 4.63 15.51
CA SER A 156 -12.17 4.85 16.01
C SER A 156 -12.18 5.87 17.17
N LYS A 157 -11.19 5.77 18.07
CA LYS A 157 -11.01 6.73 19.16
C LYS A 157 -10.69 8.15 18.65
N LYS A 158 -9.84 8.29 17.64
CA LYS A 158 -9.59 9.58 16.99
C LYS A 158 -10.84 10.16 16.36
N PHE A 159 -11.63 9.35 15.68
CA PHE A 159 -12.90 9.77 15.08
C PHE A 159 -13.91 10.23 16.15
N ALA A 160 -14.07 9.48 17.22
CA ALA A 160 -14.92 9.89 18.35
C ALA A 160 -14.43 11.20 18.98
N THR A 161 -13.10 11.37 19.14
CA THR A 161 -12.51 12.61 19.67
C THR A 161 -12.81 13.80 18.75
N TRP A 162 -12.77 13.60 17.43
CA TRP A 162 -13.14 14.64 16.47
C TRP A 162 -14.59 15.07 16.66
N ILE A 163 -15.53 14.12 16.72
CA ILE A 163 -16.94 14.43 16.94
C ILE A 163 -17.14 15.23 18.24
N LEU A 164 -16.55 14.77 19.34
CA LEU A 164 -16.75 15.37 20.65
C LEU A 164 -16.07 16.74 20.82
N LYS A 165 -14.91 16.95 20.19
CA LYS A 165 -14.11 18.18 20.41
C LYS A 165 -14.10 19.11 19.18
N GLY A 166 -14.79 18.79 18.09
CA GLY A 166 -14.80 19.58 16.86
C GLY A 166 -13.44 19.69 16.15
N LYS A 167 -12.39 19.03 16.67
CA LYS A 167 -11.03 19.10 16.11
C LYS A 167 -10.77 17.90 15.21
N MET A 168 -10.68 18.17 13.91
CA MET A 168 -10.40 17.15 12.90
C MET A 168 -9.13 16.37 13.21
N GLN A 169 -9.19 15.06 13.05
CA GLN A 169 -8.10 14.12 13.27
C GLN A 169 -7.72 13.44 11.95
N GLU A 170 -6.48 13.00 11.84
CA GLU A 170 -5.99 12.21 10.69
C GLU A 170 -5.88 10.71 11.08
N PRO A 171 -6.20 9.80 10.14
CA PRO A 171 -6.78 10.01 8.80
C PRO A 171 -8.24 10.46 8.84
N ASN A 172 -8.67 11.22 7.85
CA ASN A 172 -10.01 11.79 7.75
C ASN A 172 -10.63 11.62 6.35
N PHE A 173 -11.84 12.15 6.14
CA PHE A 173 -12.55 12.03 4.87
C PHE A 173 -11.89 12.80 3.72
N PHE A 174 -11.17 13.89 3.98
CA PHE A 174 -10.42 14.59 2.93
C PHE A 174 -9.23 13.78 2.45
N ASP A 175 -8.56 13.04 3.35
CA ASP A 175 -7.52 12.09 2.97
C ASP A 175 -8.09 10.97 2.11
N ALA A 176 -9.26 10.44 2.47
CA ALA A 176 -9.95 9.43 1.69
C ALA A 176 -10.35 9.95 0.30
N GLN A 177 -10.93 11.16 0.23
CA GLN A 177 -11.30 11.81 -1.03
C GLN A 177 -10.07 11.98 -1.94
N ARG A 178 -8.95 12.43 -1.38
CA ARG A 178 -7.72 12.60 -2.13
C ARG A 178 -7.17 11.28 -2.65
N VAL A 179 -7.17 10.23 -1.84
CA VAL A 179 -6.78 8.88 -2.27
C VAL A 179 -7.64 8.40 -3.43
N HIS A 180 -8.96 8.60 -3.37
CA HIS A 180 -9.88 8.26 -4.44
C HIS A 180 -9.62 9.05 -5.73
N LEU A 181 -9.30 10.35 -5.61
CA LEU A 181 -8.88 11.17 -6.75
C LEU A 181 -7.64 10.57 -7.43
N ILE A 182 -6.61 10.23 -6.65
CA ILE A 182 -5.38 9.62 -7.18
C ILE A 182 -5.68 8.28 -7.87
N ILE A 183 -6.49 7.42 -7.27
CA ILE A 183 -6.90 6.15 -7.86
C ILE A 183 -7.61 6.36 -9.21
N ASN A 184 -8.53 7.30 -9.29
CA ASN A 184 -9.20 7.63 -10.55
C ASN A 184 -8.20 8.10 -11.63
N LYS A 185 -7.23 8.92 -11.25
CA LYS A 185 -6.15 9.34 -12.16
C LYS A 185 -5.25 8.18 -12.57
N MET A 186 -4.99 7.20 -11.71
CA MET A 186 -4.27 5.97 -12.04
C MET A 186 -5.00 5.16 -13.13
N MET A 187 -6.32 5.03 -13.04
CA MET A 187 -7.13 4.38 -14.07
C MET A 187 -7.06 5.12 -15.41
N ILE A 188 -7.12 6.46 -15.37
CA ILE A 188 -6.98 7.30 -16.57
C ILE A 188 -5.58 7.14 -17.18
N SER A 189 -4.53 7.15 -16.36
CA SER A 189 -3.15 6.94 -16.79
C SER A 189 -2.98 5.61 -17.52
N SER A 190 -3.50 4.54 -16.94
CA SER A 190 -3.48 3.21 -17.55
C SER A 190 -4.22 3.15 -18.89
N LYS A 191 -5.42 3.74 -18.97
CA LYS A 191 -6.21 3.79 -20.21
C LYS A 191 -5.50 4.60 -21.29
N LYS A 192 -4.95 5.76 -20.94
CA LYS A 192 -4.27 6.68 -21.87
C LYS A 192 -2.81 6.32 -22.12
N LYS A 193 -2.26 5.36 -21.42
CA LYS A 193 -0.84 4.91 -21.50
C LYS A 193 0.16 6.08 -21.37
N ARG A 194 -0.15 7.06 -20.53
CA ARG A 194 0.69 8.24 -20.31
C ARG A 194 0.66 8.73 -18.88
N LYS A 195 1.63 9.59 -18.55
CA LYS A 195 1.69 10.33 -17.30
C LYS A 195 0.47 11.25 -17.16
N ILE A 196 -0.13 11.29 -15.96
CA ILE A 196 -1.26 12.13 -15.60
C ILE A 196 -0.88 12.95 -14.36
N TYR A 197 -1.24 14.22 -14.37
CA TYR A 197 -1.10 15.14 -13.24
C TYR A 197 -2.34 15.09 -12.33
N ILE A 198 -2.12 15.30 -11.03
CA ILE A 198 -3.13 15.25 -9.98
C ILE A 198 -3.62 16.68 -9.72
#